data_c4f047755b9a3b26c4d1b1566a28e081
#
_entry.id   c4f047755b9a3b26c4d1b1566a28e081
#
_cell.length_a   1.000
_cell.length_b   1.000
_cell.length_c   1.000
_cell.angle_alpha   90.00
_cell.angle_beta   90.00
_cell.angle_gamma   90.00
#
_symmetry.space_group_name_H-M   'P 1'
#
loop_
_entity.id
_entity.type
_entity.pdbx_description
1 polymer ?
#
loop_
_entity_poly.entity_id
_entity_poly.type
_entity_poly.pdbx_seq_one_letter_code
_entity_poly.pdbx_strand_id
1 'polypeptide(L)'
;MAVEARSSEELAGLYDYLIVGAGTAGCVLAHRLSTKGATVLLIEAGMDTPPGSVPKDIEDLYPRSYYNESYMWRGLRAEQQGARTGVTSPFTQARVMGGGSSLMGMVALRGLPDDYDSWGIPGWSWSDVLPYFRAVEDDRDFSGELHGSSGPITIRRHHERDWPPFCAAVGGATARLGWPTIGDFNGEFGDGYGALPMSSTLSGRVSAASGYLGKSTRSRPNLVIACETVAERLEFSGTRCVGALAVSKDGLQSYRARHTIVCAGALHSPALLMRSGVGPADQLRNLGIPVVSALSGVGANLQNHPVVYLAAHLTPGARQSPNLRPGFNTALRFGSHGRPSRSGDLQMLVLNKSSWHGLGSAIAGLGVCLLGPRSRGTVSLRSGDRAVPLDIRFRLLTEAADVELMVEGFETACNVMLDDEVRALHHETFAAGYSGVVRRLNKPGPLNVVLTNTLSKLLDGPDLLRRSLLKWGIASGDVGEHRLTSTSWRQRTVRSRSFGTYHPAGTCRMGSADDSSVVTQADGRVIGVDGLSVVDASIMPTIPRANTFVPVLMVAERAADLIVTRDK
;
A
#
# COMPACT_ATOMS: atom_id res chain seq x y z
N MET A 1 22.08 17.45 -17.21
CA MET A 1 22.52 18.39 -16.20
C MET A 1 21.89 17.96 -14.89
N ALA A 2 22.70 17.65 -13.87
CA ALA A 2 22.20 17.39 -12.53
C ALA A 2 21.49 18.68 -12.04
N VAL A 3 20.28 18.53 -11.50
CA VAL A 3 19.62 19.63 -10.78
C VAL A 3 20.46 19.84 -9.52
N GLU A 4 21.23 20.93 -9.46
CA GLU A 4 21.99 21.29 -8.28
C GLU A 4 21.04 21.41 -7.08
N ALA A 5 21.45 20.82 -5.96
CA ALA A 5 20.73 20.98 -4.70
C ALA A 5 20.77 22.47 -4.31
N ARG A 6 19.60 23.07 -4.16
CA ARG A 6 19.49 24.48 -3.75
C ARG A 6 20.09 24.69 -2.36
N SER A 7 20.70 25.85 -2.14
CA SER A 7 21.33 26.19 -0.87
C SER A 7 20.29 26.36 0.27
N SER A 8 20.74 26.26 1.51
CA SER A 8 19.89 26.48 2.70
C SER A 8 19.26 27.89 2.74
N GLU A 9 19.91 28.90 2.17
CA GLU A 9 19.36 30.27 2.06
C GLU A 9 18.21 30.35 1.05
N GLU A 10 18.26 29.60 -0.06
CA GLU A 10 17.16 29.51 -1.04
C GLU A 10 15.91 28.82 -0.50
N LEU A 11 16.05 27.98 0.53
CA LEU A 11 14.95 27.28 1.22
C LEU A 11 14.32 28.08 2.36
N ALA A 12 14.90 29.21 2.76
CA ALA A 12 14.45 30.04 3.91
C ALA A 12 13.26 30.96 3.59
N GLY A 13 12.74 30.98 2.36
CA GLY A 13 11.60 31.80 1.96
C GLY A 13 10.26 31.38 2.57
N LEU A 14 9.28 32.29 2.55
CA LEU A 14 7.88 31.97 2.86
C LEU A 14 7.20 31.38 1.63
N TYR A 15 6.82 30.11 1.71
CA TYR A 15 6.07 29.41 0.67
C TYR A 15 4.56 29.59 0.86
N ASP A 16 3.78 29.48 -0.21
CA ASP A 16 2.33 29.36 -0.09
C ASP A 16 1.98 28.01 0.54
N TYR A 17 2.66 26.93 0.07
CA TYR A 17 2.45 25.59 0.60
C TYR A 17 3.77 24.88 0.95
N LEU A 18 3.81 24.29 2.15
CA LEU A 18 4.79 23.29 2.54
C LEU A 18 4.11 21.91 2.53
N ILE A 19 4.58 21.00 1.70
CA ILE A 19 4.11 19.60 1.64
C ILE A 19 5.12 18.70 2.34
N VAL A 20 4.68 17.99 3.39
CA VAL A 20 5.53 17.10 4.19
C VAL A 20 5.30 15.65 3.79
N GLY A 21 6.25 15.09 3.04
CA GLY A 21 6.24 13.74 2.49
C GLY A 21 5.91 13.71 1.01
N ALA A 22 6.84 13.20 0.20
CA ALA A 22 6.68 12.99 -1.24
C ALA A 22 6.25 11.55 -1.58
N GLY A 23 5.34 10.99 -0.78
CA GLY A 23 4.62 9.77 -1.10
C GLY A 23 3.62 9.98 -2.23
N THR A 24 2.70 9.04 -2.39
CA THR A 24 1.68 9.08 -3.45
C THR A 24 0.92 10.42 -3.47
N ALA A 25 0.38 10.84 -2.33
CA ALA A 25 -0.41 12.08 -2.26
C ALA A 25 0.46 13.34 -2.42
N GLY A 26 1.64 13.39 -1.79
CA GLY A 26 2.51 14.57 -1.87
C GLY A 26 3.01 14.86 -3.29
N CYS A 27 3.27 13.82 -4.10
CA CYS A 27 3.62 13.97 -5.51
C CYS A 27 2.49 14.64 -6.32
N VAL A 28 1.23 14.22 -6.09
CA VAL A 28 0.04 14.81 -6.72
C VAL A 28 -0.10 16.27 -6.32
N LEU A 29 -0.08 16.55 -5.02
CA LEU A 29 -0.27 17.92 -4.51
C LEU A 29 0.82 18.87 -5.00
N ALA A 30 2.09 18.45 -5.00
CA ALA A 30 3.19 19.26 -5.51
C ALA A 30 3.01 19.60 -6.99
N HIS A 31 2.56 18.63 -7.80
CA HIS A 31 2.22 18.86 -9.20
C HIS A 31 1.06 19.83 -9.35
N ARG A 32 -0.07 19.56 -8.66
CA ARG A 32 -1.33 20.30 -8.82
C ARG A 32 -1.20 21.75 -8.34
N LEU A 33 -0.66 21.98 -7.14
CA LEU A 33 -0.55 23.32 -6.56
C LEU A 33 0.46 24.19 -7.32
N SER A 34 1.60 23.64 -7.73
CA SER A 34 2.58 24.37 -8.56
C SER A 34 2.05 24.69 -9.96
N THR A 35 1.16 23.86 -10.53
CA THR A 35 0.48 24.14 -11.82
C THR A 35 -0.43 25.35 -11.72
N LYS A 36 -0.98 25.63 -10.54
CA LYS A 36 -1.85 26.81 -10.31
C LYS A 36 -1.09 28.09 -9.94
N GLY A 37 0.24 28.06 -9.99
CA GLY A 37 1.10 29.21 -9.77
C GLY A 37 1.56 29.42 -8.32
N ALA A 38 1.09 28.61 -7.37
CA ALA A 38 1.51 28.71 -5.97
C ALA A 38 3.01 28.35 -5.82
N THR A 39 3.69 28.99 -4.87
CA THR A 39 5.05 28.62 -4.45
C THR A 39 4.97 27.42 -3.51
N VAL A 40 5.60 26.31 -3.91
CA VAL A 40 5.49 25.01 -3.20
C VAL A 40 6.87 24.51 -2.80
N LEU A 41 7.02 24.17 -1.53
CA LEU A 41 8.13 23.36 -1.02
C LEU A 41 7.63 21.96 -0.70
N LEU A 42 8.20 20.95 -1.35
CA LEU A 42 7.98 19.55 -1.06
C LEU A 42 9.20 18.98 -0.35
N ILE A 43 9.04 18.51 0.89
CA ILE A 43 10.10 17.83 1.64
C ILE A 43 9.84 16.33 1.70
N GLU A 44 10.91 15.52 1.54
CA GLU A 44 10.86 14.05 1.58
C GLU A 44 11.99 13.51 2.46
N ALA A 45 11.63 12.58 3.34
CA ALA A 45 12.59 11.95 4.26
C ALA A 45 13.60 11.03 3.57
N GLY A 46 13.23 10.45 2.45
CA GLY A 46 14.05 9.51 1.67
C GLY A 46 14.80 10.17 0.52
N MET A 47 15.45 9.31 -0.25
CA MET A 47 16.19 9.73 -1.44
C MET A 47 15.25 10.14 -2.58
N ASP A 48 15.76 10.95 -3.48
CA ASP A 48 15.10 11.32 -4.73
C ASP A 48 15.17 10.19 -5.79
N THR A 49 14.22 10.23 -6.73
CA THR A 49 14.17 9.36 -7.92
C THR A 49 13.93 10.22 -9.17
N PRO A 50 14.90 11.08 -9.56
CA PRO A 50 14.70 12.01 -10.66
C PRO A 50 14.59 11.29 -12.01
N PRO A 51 13.78 11.81 -12.95
CA PRO A 51 13.61 11.25 -14.28
C PRO A 51 14.94 11.06 -15.01
N GLY A 52 15.21 9.83 -15.47
CA GLY A 52 16.46 9.44 -16.13
C GLY A 52 17.55 8.94 -15.18
N SER A 53 17.31 8.97 -13.85
CA SER A 53 18.22 8.44 -12.83
C SER A 53 17.47 7.64 -11.76
N VAL A 54 16.29 7.13 -12.10
CA VAL A 54 15.53 6.22 -11.22
C VAL A 54 16.33 4.92 -11.02
N PRO A 55 16.50 4.43 -9.80
CA PRO A 55 17.17 3.15 -9.55
C PRO A 55 16.47 1.99 -10.30
N LYS A 56 17.27 1.09 -10.90
CA LYS A 56 16.76 -0.01 -11.72
C LYS A 56 15.87 -0.99 -10.95
N ASP A 57 16.07 -1.15 -9.66
CA ASP A 57 15.21 -2.00 -8.80
C ASP A 57 13.85 -1.34 -8.52
N ILE A 58 13.75 -0.01 -8.56
CA ILE A 58 12.49 0.74 -8.51
C ILE A 58 11.76 0.67 -9.87
N GLU A 59 12.47 0.77 -10.98
CA GLU A 59 11.88 0.66 -12.33
C GLU A 59 11.39 -0.74 -12.66
N ASP A 60 11.92 -1.78 -12.00
CA ASP A 60 11.61 -3.18 -12.30
C ASP A 60 10.09 -3.47 -12.14
N LEU A 61 9.54 -4.16 -13.12
CA LEU A 61 8.15 -4.66 -13.09
C LEU A 61 7.91 -5.75 -12.04
N TYR A 62 8.94 -6.42 -11.55
CA TYR A 62 8.89 -7.15 -10.29
C TYR A 62 9.30 -6.19 -9.17
N PRO A 63 8.62 -6.14 -8.01
CA PRO A 63 8.92 -5.17 -6.93
C PRO A 63 10.22 -5.49 -6.19
N ARG A 64 11.37 -5.45 -6.89
CA ARG A 64 12.70 -5.73 -6.32
C ARG A 64 13.11 -4.71 -5.28
N SER A 65 12.71 -3.46 -5.47
CA SER A 65 12.91 -2.37 -4.51
C SER A 65 12.35 -2.67 -3.12
N TYR A 66 11.32 -3.51 -3.02
CA TYR A 66 10.77 -3.98 -1.74
C TYR A 66 11.81 -4.71 -0.87
N TYR A 67 12.85 -5.28 -1.45
CA TYR A 67 13.90 -5.99 -0.70
C TYR A 67 15.11 -5.10 -0.39
N ASN A 68 15.10 -3.83 -0.80
CA ASN A 68 16.16 -2.86 -0.55
C ASN A 68 15.84 -2.01 0.69
N GLU A 69 16.47 -2.36 1.81
CA GLU A 69 16.25 -1.70 3.11
C GLU A 69 16.62 -0.20 3.12
N SER A 70 17.38 0.30 2.12
CA SER A 70 17.74 1.73 2.03
C SER A 70 16.54 2.63 1.71
N TYR A 71 15.49 2.07 1.12
CA TYR A 71 14.24 2.78 0.78
C TYR A 71 13.18 2.71 1.87
N MET A 72 13.53 2.26 3.06
CA MET A 72 12.56 1.97 4.11
C MET A 72 12.87 2.69 5.42
N TRP A 73 11.82 3.00 6.16
CA TRP A 73 11.96 3.38 7.56
C TRP A 73 12.50 2.20 8.36
N ARG A 74 13.63 2.41 9.02
CA ARG A 74 14.26 1.38 9.86
C ARG A 74 13.59 1.27 11.21
N GLY A 75 13.59 0.06 11.79
CA GLY A 75 13.14 -0.18 13.15
C GLY A 75 11.62 -0.19 13.35
N LEU A 76 10.81 0.00 12.31
CA LEU A 76 9.35 -0.10 12.45
C LEU A 76 8.94 -1.54 12.77
N ARG A 77 8.12 -1.67 13.80
CA ARG A 77 7.50 -2.92 14.22
C ARG A 77 6.02 -2.69 14.49
N ALA A 78 5.20 -3.69 14.19
CA ALA A 78 3.76 -3.61 14.41
C ALA A 78 3.23 -4.88 15.07
N GLU A 79 2.26 -4.71 15.96
CA GLU A 79 1.38 -5.78 16.41
C GLU A 79 0.37 -6.04 15.29
N GLN A 80 0.48 -7.21 14.65
CA GLN A 80 -0.35 -7.54 13.48
C GLN A 80 -1.73 -8.02 13.90
N GLN A 81 -1.80 -9.02 14.78
CA GLN A 81 -3.03 -9.73 15.14
C GLN A 81 -3.44 -9.45 16.57
N GLY A 82 -4.71 -9.14 16.78
CA GLY A 82 -5.26 -8.91 18.12
C GLY A 82 -5.20 -10.13 19.05
N ALA A 83 -5.26 -11.34 18.51
CA ALA A 83 -5.11 -12.58 19.29
C ALA A 83 -3.69 -12.82 19.84
N ARG A 84 -2.70 -12.03 19.41
CA ARG A 84 -1.28 -12.09 19.83
C ARG A 84 -0.84 -10.77 20.43
N THR A 85 -1.59 -10.28 21.39
CA THR A 85 -1.30 -9.00 22.09
C THR A 85 0.14 -8.96 22.58
N GLY A 86 0.85 -7.88 22.29
CA GLY A 86 2.25 -7.66 22.67
C GLY A 86 3.29 -8.30 21.73
N VAL A 87 2.88 -9.16 20.80
CA VAL A 87 3.81 -9.77 19.81
C VAL A 87 3.92 -8.87 18.59
N THR A 88 5.07 -8.22 18.43
CA THR A 88 5.34 -7.36 17.28
C THR A 88 6.22 -8.06 16.24
N SER A 89 5.97 -7.75 14.96
CA SER A 89 6.81 -8.15 13.83
C SER A 89 7.35 -6.92 13.09
N PRO A 90 8.49 -7.02 12.37
CA PRO A 90 8.94 -5.95 11.50
C PRO A 90 7.84 -5.55 10.50
N PHE A 91 7.66 -4.26 10.34
CA PHE A 91 6.73 -3.69 9.35
C PHE A 91 7.50 -2.81 8.37
N THR A 92 7.19 -2.93 7.09
CA THR A 92 7.86 -2.19 6.03
C THR A 92 7.04 -0.96 5.66
N GLN A 93 7.66 0.22 5.69
CA GLN A 93 7.11 1.45 5.13
C GLN A 93 8.17 2.17 4.30
N ALA A 94 7.77 2.69 3.15
CA ALA A 94 8.63 3.39 2.22
C ALA A 94 9.17 4.70 2.82
N ARG A 95 10.45 4.96 2.53
CA ARG A 95 11.17 6.20 2.76
C ARG A 95 11.95 6.53 1.49
N VAL A 96 11.25 6.99 0.49
CA VAL A 96 11.77 7.28 -0.85
C VAL A 96 10.73 8.10 -1.62
N MET A 97 11.15 8.92 -2.55
CA MET A 97 10.28 9.66 -3.47
C MET A 97 9.26 8.72 -4.14
N GLY A 98 7.98 9.11 -4.16
CA GLY A 98 6.86 8.29 -4.61
C GLY A 98 6.30 7.35 -3.54
N GLY A 99 6.99 7.19 -2.39
CA GLY A 99 6.52 6.38 -1.28
C GLY A 99 6.27 4.93 -1.66
N GLY A 100 5.15 4.35 -1.18
CA GLY A 100 4.76 2.96 -1.46
C GLY A 100 4.62 2.63 -2.95
N SER A 101 4.27 3.60 -3.80
CA SER A 101 4.15 3.39 -5.25
C SER A 101 5.48 3.07 -5.94
N SER A 102 6.60 3.47 -5.34
CA SER A 102 7.95 3.14 -5.81
C SER A 102 8.42 1.75 -5.38
N LEU A 103 7.77 1.12 -4.38
CA LEU A 103 8.24 -0.15 -3.80
C LEU A 103 7.30 -1.33 -4.02
N MET A 104 5.97 -1.11 -3.98
CA MET A 104 4.97 -2.18 -3.87
C MET A 104 4.55 -2.78 -5.22
N GLY A 105 3.51 -3.63 -5.22
CA GLY A 105 3.15 -4.52 -6.33
C GLY A 105 2.47 -3.89 -7.55
N MET A 106 2.35 -2.57 -7.65
CA MET A 106 1.79 -1.84 -8.80
C MET A 106 0.30 -2.09 -9.10
N VAL A 107 -0.43 -2.84 -8.29
CA VAL A 107 -1.85 -3.10 -8.53
C VAL A 107 -2.65 -1.79 -8.49
N ALA A 108 -3.40 -1.51 -9.55
CA ALA A 108 -4.06 -0.23 -9.81
C ALA A 108 -5.59 -0.32 -9.77
N LEU A 109 -6.12 -0.92 -8.70
CA LEU A 109 -7.56 -1.01 -8.44
C LEU A 109 -8.10 0.29 -7.85
N ARG A 110 -9.35 0.63 -8.20
CA ARG A 110 -10.04 1.83 -7.69
C ARG A 110 -10.86 1.58 -6.43
N GLY A 111 -11.29 0.35 -6.17
CA GLY A 111 -12.36 0.00 -5.24
C GLY A 111 -13.72 -0.06 -5.92
N LEU A 112 -14.75 -0.14 -5.14
CA LEU A 112 -16.13 -0.26 -5.61
C LEU A 112 -16.90 1.04 -5.34
N PRO A 113 -17.93 1.37 -6.14
CA PRO A 113 -18.72 2.60 -5.95
C PRO A 113 -19.22 2.80 -4.52
N ASP A 114 -19.77 1.77 -3.91
CA ASP A 114 -20.31 1.82 -2.55
C ASP A 114 -19.24 1.98 -1.45
N ASP A 115 -17.96 1.80 -1.75
CA ASP A 115 -16.89 2.16 -0.80
C ASP A 115 -16.92 3.66 -0.52
N TYR A 116 -17.05 4.48 -1.57
CA TYR A 116 -17.04 5.95 -1.50
C TYR A 116 -18.39 6.50 -1.06
N ASP A 117 -19.49 5.93 -1.56
CA ASP A 117 -20.85 6.32 -1.15
C ASP A 117 -21.05 6.06 0.35
N SER A 118 -20.48 4.97 0.90
CA SER A 118 -20.55 4.64 2.32
C SER A 118 -19.76 5.57 3.24
N TRP A 119 -18.88 6.42 2.71
CA TRP A 119 -18.21 7.44 3.53
C TRP A 119 -19.21 8.48 4.07
N GLY A 120 -20.32 8.72 3.35
CA GLY A 120 -21.38 9.63 3.78
C GLY A 120 -20.92 11.08 3.90
N ILE A 121 -19.83 11.47 3.24
CA ILE A 121 -19.25 12.80 3.28
C ILE A 121 -19.63 13.57 2.00
N PRO A 122 -20.25 14.75 2.11
CA PRO A 122 -20.61 15.54 0.95
C PRO A 122 -19.41 15.78 0.02
N GLY A 123 -19.63 15.49 -1.27
CA GLY A 123 -18.61 15.64 -2.30
C GLY A 123 -17.62 14.47 -2.39
N TRP A 124 -17.84 13.35 -1.70
CA TRP A 124 -16.99 12.16 -1.75
C TRP A 124 -17.74 10.89 -2.18
N SER A 125 -18.95 11.03 -2.73
CA SER A 125 -19.67 9.90 -3.36
C SER A 125 -18.93 9.40 -4.60
N TRP A 126 -19.28 8.21 -5.07
CA TRP A 126 -18.68 7.66 -6.30
C TRP A 126 -18.79 8.63 -7.48
N SER A 127 -19.96 9.24 -7.67
CA SER A 127 -20.16 10.23 -8.73
C SER A 127 -19.26 11.46 -8.60
N ASP A 128 -18.94 11.88 -7.37
CA ASP A 128 -18.04 13.00 -7.10
C ASP A 128 -16.58 12.65 -7.36
N VAL A 129 -16.17 11.41 -7.08
CA VAL A 129 -14.75 11.00 -7.15
C VAL A 129 -14.35 10.34 -8.48
N LEU A 130 -15.29 9.80 -9.26
CA LEU A 130 -15.02 9.20 -10.56
C LEU A 130 -14.26 10.13 -11.53
N PRO A 131 -14.58 11.43 -11.65
CA PRO A 131 -13.79 12.34 -12.50
C PRO A 131 -12.30 12.38 -12.13
N TYR A 132 -11.98 12.27 -10.84
CA TYR A 132 -10.58 12.25 -10.37
C TYR A 132 -9.89 10.92 -10.64
N PHE A 133 -10.59 9.79 -10.56
CA PHE A 133 -10.06 8.51 -11.02
C PHE A 133 -9.70 8.54 -12.51
N ARG A 134 -10.57 9.14 -13.33
CA ARG A 134 -10.31 9.32 -14.77
C ARG A 134 -9.14 10.27 -15.03
N ALA A 135 -9.03 11.35 -14.27
CA ALA A 135 -7.93 12.32 -14.40
C ALA A 135 -6.56 11.72 -14.04
N VAL A 136 -6.53 10.76 -13.13
CA VAL A 136 -5.30 10.04 -12.71
C VAL A 136 -4.77 9.12 -13.80
N GLU A 137 -5.65 8.46 -14.55
CA GLU A 137 -5.25 7.31 -15.38
C GLU A 137 -5.06 7.63 -16.86
N ASP A 138 -4.12 6.89 -17.43
CA ASP A 138 -3.93 6.68 -18.87
C ASP A 138 -4.08 5.18 -19.13
N ASP A 139 -5.34 4.71 -19.20
CA ASP A 139 -5.64 3.29 -19.43
C ASP A 139 -5.37 2.92 -20.88
N ARG A 140 -4.56 1.88 -21.10
CA ARG A 140 -4.10 1.44 -22.42
C ARG A 140 -4.95 0.30 -23.00
N ASP A 141 -5.84 -0.24 -22.19
CA ASP A 141 -6.63 -1.41 -22.57
C ASP A 141 -8.12 -1.08 -22.66
N PHE A 142 -8.61 -0.08 -21.90
CA PHE A 142 -10.01 0.32 -21.85
C PHE A 142 -10.21 1.81 -22.05
N SER A 143 -11.41 2.17 -22.50
CA SER A 143 -11.86 3.54 -22.77
C SER A 143 -13.32 3.71 -22.39
N GLY A 144 -13.86 4.91 -22.53
CA GLY A 144 -15.28 5.21 -22.27
C GLY A 144 -15.49 5.99 -20.97
N GLU A 145 -16.73 5.96 -20.46
CA GLU A 145 -17.17 6.85 -19.38
C GLU A 145 -16.45 6.57 -18.04
N LEU A 146 -16.00 5.34 -17.83
CA LEU A 146 -15.32 4.95 -16.60
C LEU A 146 -13.79 5.14 -16.67
N HIS A 147 -13.19 5.36 -17.84
CA HIS A 147 -11.75 5.38 -18.03
C HIS A 147 -11.21 6.74 -18.49
N GLY A 148 -9.97 7.04 -18.06
CA GLY A 148 -9.16 8.14 -18.56
C GLY A 148 -8.07 7.64 -19.52
N SER A 149 -7.65 8.50 -20.46
CA SER A 149 -6.67 8.17 -21.50
C SER A 149 -5.49 9.16 -21.58
N SER A 150 -5.38 10.09 -20.61
CA SER A 150 -4.39 11.17 -20.64
C SER A 150 -3.83 11.53 -19.27
N GLY A 151 -4.15 10.74 -18.26
CA GLY A 151 -3.64 10.94 -16.90
C GLY A 151 -2.17 10.55 -16.76
N PRO A 152 -1.55 10.92 -15.65
CA PRO A 152 -0.11 10.68 -15.43
C PRO A 152 0.24 9.22 -15.12
N ILE A 153 -0.74 8.38 -14.80
CA ILE A 153 -0.52 6.98 -14.40
C ILE A 153 -0.98 6.05 -15.52
N THR A 154 -0.02 5.52 -16.26
CA THR A 154 -0.32 4.49 -17.28
C THR A 154 -0.76 3.20 -16.60
N ILE A 155 -1.90 2.67 -17.02
CA ILE A 155 -2.47 1.40 -16.56
C ILE A 155 -2.49 0.39 -17.71
N ARG A 156 -2.05 -0.83 -17.43
CA ARG A 156 -2.02 -1.95 -18.37
C ARG A 156 -2.40 -3.25 -17.68
N ARG A 157 -2.87 -4.20 -18.48
CA ARG A 157 -3.20 -5.57 -18.04
C ARG A 157 -2.42 -6.60 -18.84
N HIS A 158 -2.22 -7.78 -18.27
CA HIS A 158 -1.79 -8.95 -18.99
C HIS A 158 -3.04 -9.73 -19.39
N HIS A 159 -3.33 -9.76 -20.71
CA HIS A 159 -4.52 -10.43 -21.24
C HIS A 159 -4.40 -11.96 -21.10
N GLU A 160 -5.53 -12.65 -21.19
CA GLU A 160 -5.64 -14.10 -20.96
C GLU A 160 -4.64 -14.92 -21.80
N ARG A 161 -4.41 -14.54 -23.05
CA ARG A 161 -3.42 -15.19 -23.95
C ARG A 161 -1.97 -15.16 -23.43
N ASP A 162 -1.67 -14.22 -22.50
CA ASP A 162 -0.35 -13.99 -21.93
C ASP A 162 -0.24 -14.55 -20.50
N TRP A 163 -1.32 -15.17 -19.99
CA TRP A 163 -1.32 -15.68 -18.62
C TRP A 163 -0.38 -16.88 -18.47
N PRO A 164 0.38 -16.97 -17.40
CA PRO A 164 1.10 -18.17 -17.03
C PRO A 164 0.14 -19.36 -16.87
N PRO A 165 0.62 -20.60 -17.13
CA PRO A 165 -0.24 -21.80 -17.01
C PRO A 165 -0.96 -21.90 -15.66
N PHE A 166 -0.29 -21.53 -14.56
CA PHE A 166 -0.92 -21.53 -13.25
C PHE A 166 -2.09 -20.52 -13.13
N CYS A 167 -1.94 -19.31 -13.71
CA CYS A 167 -3.04 -18.32 -13.73
C CYS A 167 -4.23 -18.80 -14.55
N ALA A 168 -3.97 -19.40 -15.72
CA ALA A 168 -5.03 -19.92 -16.59
C ALA A 168 -5.80 -21.06 -15.89
N ALA A 169 -5.10 -22.01 -15.28
CA ALA A 169 -5.71 -23.11 -14.54
C ALA A 169 -6.53 -22.64 -13.32
N VAL A 170 -6.01 -21.65 -12.58
CA VAL A 170 -6.76 -21.01 -11.48
C VAL A 170 -8.04 -20.36 -11.99
N GLY A 171 -7.99 -19.68 -13.17
CA GLY A 171 -9.17 -19.12 -13.83
C GLY A 171 -10.21 -20.19 -14.17
N GLY A 172 -9.78 -21.32 -14.76
CA GLY A 172 -10.64 -22.47 -15.03
C GLY A 172 -11.27 -23.05 -13.74
N ALA A 173 -10.46 -23.21 -12.69
CA ALA A 173 -10.94 -23.70 -11.39
C ALA A 173 -11.97 -22.76 -10.74
N THR A 174 -11.74 -21.43 -10.81
CA THR A 174 -12.72 -20.45 -10.28
C THR A 174 -14.02 -20.46 -11.08
N ALA A 175 -13.96 -20.67 -12.40
CA ALA A 175 -15.15 -20.80 -13.24
C ALA A 175 -15.95 -22.07 -12.87
N ARG A 176 -15.29 -23.22 -12.61
CA ARG A 176 -15.94 -24.45 -12.13
C ARG A 176 -16.58 -24.29 -10.74
N LEU A 177 -16.05 -23.39 -9.92
CA LEU A 177 -16.64 -22.99 -8.63
C LEU A 177 -17.77 -21.97 -8.76
N GLY A 178 -18.13 -21.55 -9.99
CA GLY A 178 -19.26 -20.66 -10.29
C GLY A 178 -18.92 -19.16 -10.36
N TRP A 179 -17.64 -18.80 -10.35
CA TRP A 179 -17.25 -17.41 -10.50
C TRP A 179 -17.10 -17.01 -11.98
N PRO A 180 -17.72 -15.91 -12.44
CA PRO A 180 -17.58 -15.47 -13.83
C PRO A 180 -16.20 -14.89 -14.12
N THR A 181 -15.87 -14.75 -15.39
CA THR A 181 -14.72 -13.95 -15.82
C THR A 181 -15.09 -12.46 -15.80
N ILE A 182 -14.19 -11.63 -15.29
CA ILE A 182 -14.26 -10.17 -15.35
C ILE A 182 -13.28 -9.68 -16.41
N GLY A 183 -13.75 -8.88 -17.36
CA GLY A 183 -12.91 -8.24 -18.37
C GLY A 183 -12.12 -7.07 -17.77
N ASP A 184 -12.76 -6.27 -16.93
CA ASP A 184 -12.18 -5.08 -16.33
C ASP A 184 -12.58 -4.89 -14.86
N PHE A 185 -11.64 -5.04 -13.94
CA PHE A 185 -11.86 -4.80 -12.50
C PHE A 185 -12.22 -3.35 -12.14
N ASN A 186 -11.87 -2.38 -12.99
CA ASN A 186 -12.15 -0.96 -12.76
C ASN A 186 -13.44 -0.47 -13.45
N GLY A 187 -14.07 -1.30 -14.27
CA GLY A 187 -15.32 -0.99 -14.97
C GLY A 187 -16.47 -1.94 -14.63
N GLU A 188 -16.16 -3.18 -14.29
CA GLU A 188 -17.12 -4.20 -13.85
C GLU A 188 -17.02 -4.39 -12.35
N PHE A 189 -18.05 -4.01 -11.60
CA PHE A 189 -18.02 -3.98 -10.13
C PHE A 189 -18.55 -5.26 -9.45
N GLY A 190 -18.91 -6.28 -10.23
CA GLY A 190 -19.31 -7.60 -9.73
C GLY A 190 -18.15 -8.47 -9.28
N ASP A 191 -18.48 -9.64 -8.73
CA ASP A 191 -17.50 -10.68 -8.39
C ASP A 191 -17.04 -11.44 -9.63
N GLY A 192 -15.80 -11.92 -9.64
CA GLY A 192 -15.26 -12.74 -10.72
C GLY A 192 -13.74 -12.70 -10.83
N TYR A 193 -13.22 -13.52 -11.75
CA TYR A 193 -11.80 -13.70 -12.01
C TYR A 193 -11.37 -12.93 -13.26
N GLY A 194 -10.21 -12.26 -13.20
CA GLY A 194 -9.72 -11.51 -14.36
C GLY A 194 -8.29 -10.99 -14.21
N ALA A 195 -7.86 -10.25 -15.24
CA ALA A 195 -6.55 -9.60 -15.26
C ALA A 195 -6.50 -8.39 -14.31
N LEU A 196 -5.43 -8.32 -13.51
CA LEU A 196 -5.20 -7.16 -12.66
C LEU A 196 -4.75 -5.93 -13.47
N PRO A 197 -5.37 -4.75 -13.26
CA PRO A 197 -4.82 -3.49 -13.75
C PRO A 197 -3.54 -3.16 -13.00
N MET A 198 -2.48 -2.79 -13.73
CA MET A 198 -1.15 -2.52 -13.19
C MET A 198 -0.67 -1.14 -13.60
N SER A 199 -0.14 -0.36 -12.66
CA SER A 199 0.48 0.94 -12.93
C SER A 199 1.87 0.75 -13.53
N SER A 200 1.90 0.48 -14.85
CA SER A 200 3.13 0.15 -15.57
C SER A 200 3.06 0.49 -17.05
N THR A 201 4.21 0.70 -17.64
CA THR A 201 4.44 0.62 -19.09
C THR A 201 4.85 -0.81 -19.47
N LEU A 202 5.19 -1.05 -20.72
CA LEU A 202 5.79 -2.32 -21.18
C LEU A 202 7.17 -2.58 -20.54
N SER A 203 7.89 -1.53 -20.19
CA SER A 203 9.30 -1.61 -19.77
C SER A 203 9.54 -1.33 -18.29
N GLY A 204 8.58 -0.74 -17.58
CA GLY A 204 8.82 -0.34 -16.20
C GLY A 204 7.59 0.12 -15.43
N ARG A 205 7.78 0.24 -14.13
CA ARG A 205 6.82 0.76 -13.16
C ARG A 205 6.45 2.21 -13.46
N VAL A 206 5.18 2.56 -13.24
CA VAL A 206 4.73 3.95 -13.13
C VAL A 206 4.35 4.23 -11.67
N SER A 207 5.22 4.94 -10.97
CA SER A 207 4.97 5.41 -9.59
C SER A 207 4.35 6.81 -9.60
N ALA A 208 3.86 7.28 -8.45
CA ALA A 208 3.41 8.65 -8.31
C ALA A 208 4.53 9.67 -8.63
N ALA A 209 5.78 9.34 -8.26
CA ALA A 209 6.93 10.20 -8.59
C ALA A 209 7.17 10.28 -10.10
N SER A 210 7.19 9.16 -10.82
CA SER A 210 7.41 9.17 -12.27
C SER A 210 6.23 9.77 -13.03
N GLY A 211 5.00 9.57 -12.56
CA GLY A 211 3.80 10.12 -13.19
C GLY A 211 3.63 11.63 -12.99
N TYR A 212 3.77 12.11 -11.76
CA TYR A 212 3.47 13.50 -11.42
C TYR A 212 4.69 14.43 -11.38
N LEU A 213 5.87 13.93 -10.98
CA LEU A 213 7.09 14.71 -10.84
C LEU A 213 8.07 14.46 -11.99
N GLY A 214 7.55 14.45 -13.22
CA GLY A 214 8.33 14.38 -14.44
C GLY A 214 9.20 15.64 -14.66
N LYS A 215 10.03 15.65 -15.72
CA LYS A 215 10.95 16.76 -16.03
C LYS A 215 10.25 18.13 -16.09
N SER A 216 9.10 18.22 -16.75
CA SER A 216 8.33 19.47 -16.87
C SER A 216 7.82 20.01 -15.54
N THR A 217 7.37 19.15 -14.63
CA THR A 217 6.94 19.57 -13.28
C THR A 217 8.12 20.05 -12.45
N ARG A 218 9.23 19.29 -12.44
CA ARG A 218 10.42 19.62 -11.66
C ARG A 218 11.15 20.88 -12.14
N SER A 219 10.98 21.28 -13.40
CA SER A 219 11.57 22.51 -13.94
C SER A 219 10.78 23.79 -13.62
N ARG A 220 9.64 23.69 -12.94
CA ARG A 220 8.86 24.87 -12.55
C ARG A 220 9.61 25.71 -11.52
N PRO A 221 9.74 27.04 -11.73
CA PRO A 221 10.49 27.91 -10.82
C PRO A 221 9.84 28.05 -9.44
N ASN A 222 8.51 27.81 -9.36
CA ASN A 222 7.71 27.90 -8.14
C ASN A 222 7.58 26.56 -7.40
N LEU A 223 8.29 25.48 -7.80
CA LEU A 223 8.36 24.21 -7.09
C LEU A 223 9.79 23.94 -6.62
N VAL A 224 9.94 23.75 -5.33
CA VAL A 224 11.18 23.30 -4.70
C VAL A 224 10.98 21.90 -4.12
N ILE A 225 11.90 21.00 -4.39
CA ILE A 225 11.90 19.63 -3.86
C ILE A 225 13.16 19.44 -3.02
N ALA A 226 12.99 19.12 -1.73
CA ALA A 226 14.06 18.86 -0.77
C ALA A 226 13.95 17.43 -0.24
N CYS A 227 14.77 16.53 -0.78
CA CYS A 227 14.88 15.14 -0.34
C CYS A 227 15.86 14.99 0.83
N GLU A 228 15.88 13.81 1.46
CA GLU A 228 16.67 13.53 2.66
C GLU A 228 16.42 14.55 3.79
N THR A 229 15.20 15.10 3.81
CA THR A 229 14.74 16.13 4.76
C THR A 229 13.58 15.59 5.57
N VAL A 230 13.83 15.32 6.85
CA VAL A 230 12.91 14.64 7.75
C VAL A 230 12.23 15.65 8.67
N ALA A 231 10.90 15.77 8.56
CA ALA A 231 10.13 16.60 9.49
C ALA A 231 10.19 16.04 10.91
N GLU A 232 10.62 16.88 11.87
CA GLU A 232 10.64 16.58 13.29
C GLU A 232 9.32 16.90 13.95
N ARG A 233 8.85 18.13 13.73
CA ARG A 233 7.58 18.65 14.24
C ARG A 233 7.06 19.81 13.39
N LEU A 234 5.77 20.07 13.47
CA LEU A 234 5.15 21.28 12.96
C LEU A 234 5.40 22.44 13.92
N GLU A 235 5.44 23.66 13.40
CA GLU A 235 5.63 24.87 14.19
C GLU A 235 4.33 25.68 14.24
N PHE A 236 4.00 26.19 15.42
CA PHE A 236 2.75 26.89 15.69
C PHE A 236 2.96 28.29 16.26
N SER A 237 2.06 29.19 15.88
CA SER A 237 1.83 30.47 16.56
C SER A 237 0.39 30.46 17.09
N GLY A 238 0.22 30.21 18.37
CA GLY A 238 -1.07 29.83 18.95
C GLY A 238 -1.57 28.52 18.34
N THR A 239 -2.77 28.54 17.73
CA THR A 239 -3.36 27.40 17.02
C THR A 239 -3.06 27.40 15.52
N ARG A 240 -2.33 28.41 15.01
CA ARG A 240 -1.98 28.49 13.59
C ARG A 240 -0.67 27.78 13.31
N CYS A 241 -0.69 26.81 12.41
CA CYS A 241 0.52 26.20 11.86
C CYS A 241 1.23 27.21 10.93
N VAL A 242 2.52 27.44 11.16
CA VAL A 242 3.33 28.39 10.40
C VAL A 242 4.46 27.75 9.62
N GLY A 243 4.56 26.42 9.67
CA GLY A 243 5.59 25.66 8.98
C GLY A 243 5.97 24.37 9.70
N ALA A 244 7.17 23.88 9.43
CA ALA A 244 7.73 22.70 10.07
C ALA A 244 9.22 22.84 10.35
N LEU A 245 9.65 22.29 11.47
CA LEU A 245 11.05 22.06 11.79
C LEU A 245 11.47 20.72 11.21
N ALA A 246 12.52 20.67 10.41
CA ALA A 246 13.00 19.45 9.79
C ALA A 246 14.54 19.35 9.81
N VAL A 247 15.03 18.11 9.76
CA VAL A 247 16.46 17.79 9.73
C VAL A 247 16.85 17.35 8.32
N SER A 248 17.86 17.99 7.77
CA SER A 248 18.55 17.61 6.53
C SER A 248 20.03 17.32 6.80
N LYS A 249 20.81 17.10 5.75
CA LYS A 249 22.28 17.03 5.83
C LYS A 249 22.91 18.34 6.37
N ASP A 250 22.24 19.48 6.16
CA ASP A 250 22.69 20.80 6.58
C ASP A 250 22.26 21.12 8.03
N GLY A 251 21.68 20.16 8.74
CA GLY A 251 21.24 20.30 10.13
C GLY A 251 19.74 20.56 10.27
N LEU A 252 19.37 21.10 11.43
CA LEU A 252 17.99 21.40 11.80
C LEU A 252 17.60 22.78 11.26
N GLN A 253 16.51 22.84 10.47
CA GLN A 253 16.02 24.05 9.83
C GLN A 253 14.51 24.20 9.99
N SER A 254 14.05 25.45 10.09
CA SER A 254 12.62 25.82 10.05
C SER A 254 12.24 26.20 8.61
N TYR A 255 11.20 25.54 8.10
CA TYR A 255 10.61 25.80 6.80
C TYR A 255 9.24 26.44 6.98
N ARG A 256 9.07 27.67 6.53
CA ARG A 256 7.86 28.47 6.77
C ARG A 256 6.94 28.47 5.57
N ALA A 257 5.62 28.36 5.84
CA ALA A 257 4.60 28.40 4.82
C ALA A 257 3.30 29.05 5.34
N ARG A 258 2.50 29.58 4.41
CA ARG A 258 1.13 30.05 4.70
C ARG A 258 0.22 28.90 5.08
N HIS A 259 0.42 27.73 4.43
CA HIS A 259 -0.33 26.50 4.68
C HIS A 259 0.58 25.27 4.61
N THR A 260 0.53 24.41 5.59
CA THR A 260 1.29 23.15 5.65
C THR A 260 0.35 21.98 5.37
N ILE A 261 0.76 21.06 4.47
CA ILE A 261 0.00 19.86 4.12
C ILE A 261 0.83 18.64 4.49
N VAL A 262 0.34 17.83 5.43
CA VAL A 262 0.99 16.61 5.87
C VAL A 262 0.56 15.46 4.97
N CYS A 263 1.54 14.82 4.31
CA CYS A 263 1.38 13.68 3.38
C CYS A 263 2.32 12.51 3.77
N ALA A 264 2.56 12.32 5.06
CA ALA A 264 3.55 11.36 5.56
C ALA A 264 3.01 9.92 5.68
N GLY A 265 1.77 9.66 5.24
CA GLY A 265 1.10 8.36 5.26
C GLY A 265 0.48 8.01 6.61
N ALA A 266 -0.38 7.00 6.62
CA ALA A 266 -1.24 6.67 7.77
C ALA A 266 -0.50 6.27 9.08
N LEU A 267 0.80 6.08 9.06
CA LEU A 267 1.59 5.84 10.27
C LEU A 267 2.33 7.10 10.74
N HIS A 268 2.89 7.88 9.83
CA HIS A 268 3.71 9.03 10.19
C HIS A 268 2.93 10.34 10.22
N SER A 269 1.81 10.49 9.49
CA SER A 269 0.96 11.69 9.58
C SER A 269 0.38 11.88 10.99
N PRO A 270 -0.29 10.90 11.59
CA PRO A 270 -0.74 11.05 13.00
C PRO A 270 0.42 11.20 13.96
N ALA A 271 1.55 10.53 13.73
CA ALA A 271 2.73 10.64 14.58
C ALA A 271 3.34 12.06 14.54
N LEU A 272 3.39 12.69 13.38
CA LEU A 272 3.85 14.07 13.22
C LEU A 272 2.90 15.05 13.93
N LEU A 273 1.58 14.89 13.76
CA LEU A 273 0.57 15.67 14.47
C LEU A 273 0.76 15.57 15.98
N MET A 274 0.85 14.35 16.53
CA MET A 274 1.02 14.13 17.98
C MET A 274 2.32 14.72 18.51
N ARG A 275 3.47 14.54 17.82
CA ARG A 275 4.74 15.18 18.24
C ARG A 275 4.68 16.70 18.24
N SER A 276 3.76 17.26 17.48
CA SER A 276 3.56 18.69 17.34
C SER A 276 2.47 19.25 18.26
N GLY A 277 1.92 18.43 19.17
CA GLY A 277 0.91 18.86 20.13
C GLY A 277 -0.53 18.77 19.64
N VAL A 278 -0.79 18.11 18.49
CA VAL A 278 -2.14 17.90 17.95
C VAL A 278 -2.51 16.42 18.10
N GLY A 279 -3.42 16.09 19.00
CA GLY A 279 -3.77 14.69 19.26
C GLY A 279 -4.46 14.44 20.59
N PRO A 280 -4.49 13.17 21.07
CA PRO A 280 -5.11 12.79 22.34
C PRO A 280 -4.43 13.48 23.52
N ALA A 281 -5.12 14.44 24.15
CA ALA A 281 -4.53 15.36 25.13
C ALA A 281 -3.84 14.65 26.30
N ASP A 282 -4.44 13.59 26.83
CA ASP A 282 -3.86 12.85 27.97
C ASP A 282 -2.57 12.12 27.58
N GLN A 283 -2.53 11.52 26.39
CA GLN A 283 -1.31 10.90 25.88
C GLN A 283 -0.20 11.94 25.71
N LEU A 284 -0.52 13.11 25.13
CA LEU A 284 0.46 14.18 24.90
C LEU A 284 1.03 14.69 26.22
N ARG A 285 0.17 14.96 27.21
CA ARG A 285 0.61 15.41 28.57
C ARG A 285 1.51 14.38 29.25
N ASN A 286 1.16 13.09 29.17
CA ASN A 286 1.96 11.99 29.73
C ASN A 286 3.35 11.88 29.11
N LEU A 287 3.51 12.34 27.87
CA LEU A 287 4.78 12.37 27.14
C LEU A 287 5.52 13.74 27.28
N GLY A 288 4.98 14.67 28.07
CA GLY A 288 5.55 16.01 28.21
C GLY A 288 5.42 16.90 26.97
N ILE A 289 4.50 16.57 26.05
CA ILE A 289 4.26 17.34 24.83
C ILE A 289 3.17 18.39 25.10
N PRO A 290 3.46 19.68 24.89
CA PRO A 290 2.45 20.73 25.02
C PRO A 290 1.27 20.51 24.06
N VAL A 291 0.05 20.61 24.57
CA VAL A 291 -1.17 20.41 23.76
C VAL A 291 -1.51 21.70 23.03
N VAL A 292 -1.47 21.67 21.70
CA VAL A 292 -1.92 22.73 20.79
C VAL A 292 -3.42 22.57 20.49
N SER A 293 -3.83 21.33 20.13
CA SER A 293 -5.22 20.98 19.87
C SER A 293 -5.52 19.56 20.35
N ALA A 294 -6.59 19.43 21.14
CA ALA A 294 -7.02 18.14 21.69
C ALA A 294 -7.93 17.43 20.68
N LEU A 295 -7.38 16.49 19.92
CA LEU A 295 -8.06 15.68 18.93
C LEU A 295 -7.88 14.18 19.22
N SER A 296 -8.89 13.55 19.82
CA SER A 296 -8.83 12.14 20.25
C SER A 296 -8.74 11.15 19.08
N GLY A 297 -9.20 11.55 17.89
CA GLY A 297 -9.17 10.74 16.68
C GLY A 297 -7.78 10.54 16.05
N VAL A 298 -6.79 11.38 16.40
CA VAL A 298 -5.44 11.27 15.85
C VAL A 298 -4.78 9.96 16.29
N GLY A 299 -4.44 9.12 15.29
CA GLY A 299 -3.86 7.80 15.50
C GLY A 299 -4.87 6.69 15.79
N ALA A 300 -6.16 7.01 15.96
CA ALA A 300 -7.24 6.03 16.06
C ALA A 300 -7.65 5.50 14.67
N ASN A 301 -8.58 4.52 14.64
CA ASN A 301 -9.18 3.99 13.41
C ASN A 301 -8.16 3.42 12.39
N LEU A 302 -6.98 2.97 12.82
CA LEU A 302 -6.01 2.35 11.92
C LEU A 302 -6.62 1.10 11.27
N GLN A 303 -6.62 1.09 9.96
CA GLN A 303 -7.14 0.00 9.13
C GLN A 303 -6.04 -0.56 8.24
N ASN A 304 -6.15 -1.83 7.89
CA ASN A 304 -5.30 -2.50 6.90
C ASN A 304 -5.98 -3.78 6.43
N HIS A 305 -5.75 -4.21 5.20
CA HIS A 305 -6.27 -5.46 4.70
C HIS A 305 -5.46 -6.63 5.25
N PRO A 306 -6.05 -7.58 6.00
CA PRO A 306 -5.37 -8.82 6.36
C PRO A 306 -5.25 -9.72 5.13
N VAL A 307 -4.13 -10.45 5.03
CA VAL A 307 -3.86 -11.43 3.97
C VAL A 307 -3.30 -12.71 4.56
N VAL A 308 -3.69 -13.85 3.97
CA VAL A 308 -3.09 -15.17 4.23
C VAL A 308 -2.73 -15.83 2.90
N TYR A 309 -1.58 -16.49 2.83
CA TYR A 309 -1.08 -17.10 1.60
C TYR A 309 -1.08 -18.63 1.69
N LEU A 310 -1.64 -19.25 0.64
CA LEU A 310 -1.47 -20.66 0.33
C LEU A 310 -0.53 -20.78 -0.86
N ALA A 311 0.63 -21.42 -0.67
CA ALA A 311 1.66 -21.53 -1.70
C ALA A 311 1.78 -22.97 -2.21
N ALA A 312 2.35 -23.11 -3.41
CA ALA A 312 2.63 -24.40 -4.03
C ALA A 312 3.97 -24.38 -4.76
N HIS A 313 4.68 -25.51 -4.74
CA HIS A 313 5.87 -25.71 -5.57
C HIS A 313 5.45 -26.15 -6.96
N LEU A 314 5.68 -25.30 -7.95
CA LEU A 314 5.30 -25.54 -9.35
C LEU A 314 6.18 -26.57 -10.04
N THR A 315 5.57 -27.40 -10.88
CA THR A 315 6.31 -28.19 -11.89
C THR A 315 7.07 -27.24 -12.84
N PRO A 316 8.19 -27.68 -13.43
CA PRO A 316 8.97 -26.82 -14.34
C PRO A 316 8.14 -26.22 -15.49
N GLY A 317 7.21 -27.00 -16.09
CA GLY A 317 6.35 -26.56 -17.18
C GLY A 317 5.26 -25.56 -16.78
N ALA A 318 4.94 -25.44 -15.49
CA ALA A 318 3.93 -24.52 -14.98
C ALA A 318 4.48 -23.14 -14.62
N ARG A 319 5.81 -22.97 -14.63
CA ARG A 319 6.46 -21.72 -14.22
C ARG A 319 6.26 -20.63 -15.25
N GLN A 320 6.18 -19.42 -14.75
CA GLN A 320 6.12 -18.22 -15.56
C GLN A 320 7.37 -18.07 -16.44
N SER A 321 7.17 -17.66 -17.71
CA SER A 321 8.26 -17.30 -18.60
C SER A 321 9.18 -16.24 -17.96
N PRO A 322 10.50 -16.35 -18.09
CA PRO A 322 11.45 -15.33 -17.63
C PRO A 322 11.19 -13.93 -18.21
N ASN A 323 10.57 -13.87 -19.40
CA ASN A 323 10.24 -12.61 -20.07
C ASN A 323 9.05 -11.89 -19.42
N LEU A 324 8.16 -12.61 -18.74
CA LEU A 324 7.07 -12.03 -17.99
C LEU A 324 7.59 -11.64 -16.59
N ARG A 325 7.71 -10.33 -16.33
CA ARG A 325 8.32 -9.80 -15.11
C ARG A 325 7.40 -9.76 -13.89
N PRO A 326 6.12 -9.30 -13.98
CA PRO A 326 5.26 -9.15 -12.80
C PRO A 326 5.07 -10.44 -12.01
N GLY A 327 4.94 -10.32 -10.69
CA GLY A 327 4.65 -11.45 -9.79
C GLY A 327 3.16 -11.73 -9.66
N PHE A 328 2.33 -10.73 -9.95
CA PHE A 328 0.86 -10.77 -9.91
C PHE A 328 0.34 -10.44 -11.29
N ASN A 329 -0.60 -11.21 -11.83
CA ASN A 329 -1.19 -10.91 -13.13
C ASN A 329 -2.71 -10.99 -13.08
N THR A 330 -3.27 -11.81 -12.20
CA THR A 330 -4.71 -12.07 -12.10
C THR A 330 -5.18 -12.10 -10.65
N ALA A 331 -6.48 -11.94 -10.46
CA ALA A 331 -7.14 -12.10 -9.17
C ALA A 331 -8.57 -12.62 -9.34
N LEU A 332 -9.11 -13.19 -8.28
CA LEU A 332 -10.54 -13.35 -8.07
C LEU A 332 -10.99 -12.29 -7.07
N ARG A 333 -12.01 -11.49 -7.42
CA ARG A 333 -12.78 -10.68 -6.48
C ARG A 333 -14.07 -11.42 -6.17
N PHE A 334 -14.43 -11.54 -4.89
CA PHE A 334 -15.58 -12.34 -4.49
C PHE A 334 -16.14 -11.92 -3.13
N GLY A 335 -17.41 -12.19 -2.92
CA GLY A 335 -18.08 -12.07 -1.64
C GLY A 335 -18.22 -13.42 -0.92
N SER A 336 -18.81 -13.42 0.26
CA SER A 336 -19.14 -14.62 1.03
C SER A 336 -20.32 -15.38 0.42
N HIS A 337 -20.27 -16.69 0.39
CA HIS A 337 -21.40 -17.54 0.03
C HIS A 337 -22.44 -17.60 1.16
N GLY A 338 -23.70 -17.25 0.87
CA GLY A 338 -24.84 -17.47 1.78
C GLY A 338 -25.07 -16.41 2.86
N ARG A 339 -24.33 -15.31 2.84
CA ARG A 339 -24.66 -14.11 3.64
C ARG A 339 -25.00 -12.96 2.69
N PRO A 340 -25.83 -11.99 3.08
CA PRO A 340 -25.87 -10.70 2.40
C PRO A 340 -24.53 -9.99 2.67
N SER A 341 -23.45 -10.51 2.09
CA SER A 341 -22.14 -9.90 2.08
C SER A 341 -22.10 -8.90 0.94
N ARG A 342 -21.35 -7.82 1.12
CA ARG A 342 -21.03 -6.94 0.02
C ARG A 342 -20.20 -7.73 -1.00
N SER A 343 -20.55 -7.63 -2.28
CA SER A 343 -19.68 -8.07 -3.38
C SER A 343 -18.27 -7.51 -3.16
N GLY A 344 -17.24 -8.34 -3.39
CA GLY A 344 -15.86 -7.91 -3.33
C GLY A 344 -15.26 -7.68 -1.93
N ASP A 345 -15.88 -8.17 -0.86
CA ASP A 345 -15.26 -8.11 0.48
C ASP A 345 -13.97 -8.96 0.57
N LEU A 346 -13.79 -9.92 -0.34
CA LEU A 346 -12.61 -10.78 -0.45
C LEU A 346 -11.94 -10.61 -1.82
N GLN A 347 -10.62 -10.77 -1.82
CA GLN A 347 -9.82 -10.88 -3.04
C GLN A 347 -8.81 -12.01 -2.90
N MET A 348 -8.70 -12.85 -3.93
CA MET A 348 -7.64 -13.85 -4.04
C MET A 348 -6.67 -13.43 -5.12
N LEU A 349 -5.52 -12.89 -4.73
CA LEU A 349 -4.42 -12.56 -5.63
C LEU A 349 -3.70 -13.82 -6.08
N VAL A 350 -3.44 -13.97 -7.37
CA VAL A 350 -2.66 -15.08 -7.91
C VAL A 350 -1.21 -14.66 -8.12
N LEU A 351 -0.31 -15.24 -7.31
CA LEU A 351 1.13 -15.07 -7.43
C LEU A 351 1.68 -16.16 -8.35
N ASN A 352 2.20 -15.78 -9.50
CA ASN A 352 2.85 -16.73 -10.41
C ASN A 352 4.26 -17.06 -9.97
N LYS A 353 4.88 -16.13 -9.26
CA LYS A 353 6.18 -16.29 -8.62
C LYS A 353 6.23 -15.48 -7.32
N SER A 354 6.81 -16.07 -6.30
CA SER A 354 6.89 -15.47 -4.96
C SER A 354 8.09 -14.56 -4.77
N SER A 355 9.12 -14.59 -5.66
CA SER A 355 10.29 -13.74 -5.59
C SER A 355 10.97 -13.56 -6.95
N TRP A 356 11.95 -12.66 -7.00
CA TRP A 356 12.70 -12.25 -8.19
C TRP A 356 13.74 -13.27 -8.68
N HIS A 357 14.08 -14.29 -7.88
CA HIS A 357 15.13 -15.29 -8.12
C HIS A 357 14.56 -16.67 -8.46
N GLY A 358 15.41 -17.64 -8.83
CA GLY A 358 15.00 -18.96 -9.31
C GLY A 358 14.08 -19.73 -8.37
N LEU A 359 14.39 -19.77 -7.06
CA LEU A 359 13.50 -20.39 -6.08
C LEU A 359 12.12 -19.69 -6.05
N GLY A 360 12.11 -18.36 -6.13
CA GLY A 360 10.85 -17.61 -6.18
C GLY A 360 10.03 -17.90 -7.43
N SER A 361 10.67 -18.18 -8.56
CA SER A 361 10.00 -18.59 -9.80
C SER A 361 9.42 -20.01 -9.74
N ALA A 362 9.91 -20.84 -8.83
CA ALA A 362 9.40 -22.20 -8.61
C ALA A 362 8.24 -22.26 -7.57
N ILE A 363 7.92 -21.15 -6.91
CA ILE A 363 6.87 -21.08 -5.90
C ILE A 363 5.78 -20.11 -6.37
N ALA A 364 4.59 -20.63 -6.62
CA ALA A 364 3.37 -19.85 -6.82
C ALA A 364 2.54 -19.79 -5.54
N GLY A 365 1.45 -19.02 -5.56
CA GLY A 365 0.54 -18.96 -4.42
C GLY A 365 -0.74 -18.21 -4.68
N LEU A 366 -1.68 -18.42 -3.79
CA LEU A 366 -2.96 -17.72 -3.70
C LEU A 366 -2.94 -16.87 -2.41
N GLY A 367 -3.05 -15.56 -2.56
CA GLY A 367 -3.10 -14.61 -1.45
C GLY A 367 -4.52 -14.16 -1.18
N VAL A 368 -5.17 -14.70 -0.16
CA VAL A 368 -6.54 -14.31 0.21
C VAL A 368 -6.49 -13.08 1.10
N CYS A 369 -7.08 -11.98 0.63
CA CYS A 369 -7.19 -10.69 1.28
C CYS A 369 -8.64 -10.42 1.70
N LEU A 370 -8.86 -9.97 2.93
CA LEU A 370 -10.12 -9.34 3.34
C LEU A 370 -10.03 -7.84 3.07
N LEU A 371 -10.86 -7.33 2.18
CA LEU A 371 -10.83 -5.94 1.73
C LEU A 371 -11.77 -5.01 2.52
N GLY A 372 -12.80 -5.55 3.18
CA GLY A 372 -13.72 -4.82 4.04
C GLY A 372 -13.57 -5.14 5.53
N PRO A 373 -12.39 -5.03 6.18
CA PRO A 373 -12.21 -5.42 7.57
C PRO A 373 -12.98 -4.52 8.53
N ARG A 374 -13.59 -5.11 9.56
CA ARG A 374 -14.24 -4.42 10.68
C ARG A 374 -13.28 -4.11 11.82
N SER A 375 -12.23 -4.90 11.95
CA SER A 375 -11.18 -4.72 12.96
C SER A 375 -10.49 -3.37 12.84
N ARG A 376 -10.23 -2.72 13.98
CA ARG A 376 -9.60 -1.38 14.04
C ARG A 376 -8.42 -1.40 14.98
N GLY A 377 -7.36 -0.74 14.55
CA GLY A 377 -6.11 -0.58 15.28
C GLY A 377 -5.81 0.86 15.66
N THR A 378 -4.58 1.09 16.12
CA THR A 378 -4.10 2.40 16.58
C THR A 378 -2.64 2.63 16.20
N VAL A 379 -2.28 3.90 16.04
CA VAL A 379 -0.91 4.40 16.02
C VAL A 379 -0.76 5.36 17.19
N SER A 380 0.27 5.18 18.01
CA SER A 380 0.55 6.09 19.13
C SER A 380 2.04 6.34 19.31
N LEU A 381 2.38 7.41 20.01
CA LEU A 381 3.75 7.72 20.39
C LEU A 381 4.13 6.95 21.66
N ARG A 382 5.38 6.51 21.74
CA ARG A 382 6.03 6.04 22.98
C ARG A 382 6.89 7.12 23.61
N SER A 383 7.24 8.15 22.84
CA SER A 383 8.05 9.29 23.25
C SER A 383 7.82 10.47 22.31
N GLY A 384 8.09 11.68 22.76
CA GLY A 384 8.20 12.86 21.91
C GLY A 384 9.42 12.82 20.97
N ASP A 385 10.43 12.03 21.30
CA ASP A 385 11.61 11.83 20.45
C ASP A 385 11.28 10.94 19.24
N ARG A 386 11.54 11.43 18.04
CA ARG A 386 11.33 10.73 16.78
C ARG A 386 12.19 9.45 16.64
N ALA A 387 13.33 9.37 17.31
CA ALA A 387 14.20 8.21 17.29
C ALA A 387 13.55 6.99 17.98
N VAL A 388 12.60 7.22 18.87
CA VAL A 388 11.86 6.15 19.53
C VAL A 388 10.77 5.62 18.60
N PRO A 389 10.74 4.31 18.31
CA PRO A 389 9.76 3.70 17.41
C PRO A 389 8.31 3.92 17.88
N LEU A 390 7.41 4.08 16.91
CA LEU A 390 5.97 4.18 17.13
C LEU A 390 5.40 2.90 17.75
N ASP A 391 4.31 3.02 18.51
CA ASP A 391 3.47 1.90 18.90
C ASP A 391 2.37 1.72 17.82
N ILE A 392 2.53 0.71 16.98
CA ILE A 392 1.65 0.42 15.87
C ILE A 392 0.92 -0.89 16.18
N ARG A 393 -0.40 -0.82 16.31
CA ARG A 393 -1.26 -1.98 16.59
C ARG A 393 -2.34 -2.07 15.53
N PHE A 394 -2.17 -2.96 14.56
CA PHE A 394 -3.18 -3.19 13.54
C PHE A 394 -4.42 -3.90 14.08
N ARG A 395 -4.25 -4.77 15.07
CA ARG A 395 -5.34 -5.57 15.68
C ARG A 395 -6.18 -6.32 14.63
N LEU A 396 -5.52 -6.86 13.61
CA LEU A 396 -6.20 -7.62 12.55
C LEU A 396 -6.95 -8.81 13.13
N LEU A 397 -8.12 -9.11 12.56
CA LEU A 397 -8.95 -10.26 12.92
C LEU A 397 -9.35 -10.30 14.41
N THR A 398 -9.57 -9.14 15.02
CA THR A 398 -10.18 -9.03 16.36
C THR A 398 -11.69 -9.26 16.30
N GLU A 399 -12.32 -8.86 15.20
CA GLU A 399 -13.75 -9.08 14.97
C GLU A 399 -14.00 -10.51 14.48
N ALA A 400 -14.98 -11.21 15.07
CA ALA A 400 -15.31 -12.58 14.70
C ALA A 400 -15.73 -12.70 13.23
N ALA A 401 -16.48 -11.72 12.73
CA ALA A 401 -16.89 -11.67 11.33
C ALA A 401 -15.71 -11.60 10.35
N ASP A 402 -14.64 -10.88 10.69
CA ASP A 402 -13.42 -10.81 9.87
C ASP A 402 -12.74 -12.18 9.79
N VAL A 403 -12.69 -12.90 10.92
CA VAL A 403 -12.11 -14.26 10.97
C VAL A 403 -12.92 -15.23 10.13
N GLU A 404 -14.25 -15.19 10.24
CA GLU A 404 -15.16 -16.06 9.49
C GLU A 404 -15.03 -15.86 7.99
N LEU A 405 -15.03 -14.58 7.52
CA LEU A 405 -14.82 -14.25 6.12
C LEU A 405 -13.44 -14.70 5.61
N MET A 406 -12.39 -14.47 6.39
CA MET A 406 -11.05 -14.93 6.02
C MET A 406 -10.93 -16.45 5.94
N VAL A 407 -11.60 -17.20 6.81
CA VAL A 407 -11.63 -18.68 6.78
C VAL A 407 -12.37 -19.16 5.53
N GLU A 408 -13.50 -18.57 5.19
CA GLU A 408 -14.27 -18.88 3.98
C GLU A 408 -13.46 -18.56 2.70
N GLY A 409 -12.83 -17.38 2.64
CA GLY A 409 -11.98 -17.04 1.52
C GLY A 409 -10.76 -17.97 1.39
N PHE A 410 -10.18 -18.39 2.50
CA PHE A 410 -9.07 -19.34 2.50
C PHE A 410 -9.52 -20.75 2.11
N GLU A 411 -10.75 -21.13 2.43
CA GLU A 411 -11.38 -22.38 1.93
C GLU A 411 -11.53 -22.35 0.41
N THR A 412 -11.97 -21.23 -0.17
CA THR A 412 -12.02 -21.06 -1.63
C THR A 412 -10.63 -21.27 -2.26
N ALA A 413 -9.57 -20.70 -1.68
CA ALA A 413 -8.21 -20.93 -2.16
C ALA A 413 -7.78 -22.40 -2.03
N CYS A 414 -8.18 -23.09 -0.96
CA CYS A 414 -7.92 -24.53 -0.81
C CYS A 414 -8.64 -25.35 -1.89
N ASN A 415 -9.90 -25.04 -2.18
CA ASN A 415 -10.68 -25.71 -3.22
C ASN A 415 -10.08 -25.50 -4.61
N VAL A 416 -9.62 -24.28 -4.93
CA VAL A 416 -8.89 -23.99 -6.17
C VAL A 416 -7.60 -24.82 -6.27
N MET A 417 -6.83 -24.96 -5.19
CA MET A 417 -5.60 -25.78 -5.21
C MET A 417 -5.88 -27.28 -5.31
N LEU A 418 -7.07 -27.73 -4.96
CA LEU A 418 -7.50 -29.13 -5.08
C LEU A 418 -8.13 -29.45 -6.44
N ASP A 419 -8.39 -28.46 -7.29
CA ASP A 419 -8.89 -28.67 -8.64
C ASP A 419 -7.87 -29.46 -9.47
N ASP A 420 -8.34 -30.43 -10.28
CA ASP A 420 -7.45 -31.38 -10.97
C ASP A 420 -6.49 -30.71 -11.96
N GLU A 421 -6.92 -29.66 -12.67
CA GLU A 421 -6.05 -28.91 -13.60
C GLU A 421 -4.99 -28.11 -12.84
N VAL A 422 -5.33 -27.52 -11.71
CA VAL A 422 -4.39 -26.80 -10.86
C VAL A 422 -3.41 -27.77 -10.20
N ARG A 423 -3.89 -28.92 -9.70
CA ARG A 423 -3.06 -29.98 -9.08
C ARG A 423 -2.02 -30.54 -10.04
N ALA A 424 -2.34 -30.65 -11.32
CA ALA A 424 -1.39 -31.13 -12.33
C ALA A 424 -0.17 -30.20 -12.50
N LEU A 425 -0.26 -28.94 -12.06
CA LEU A 425 0.78 -27.92 -12.21
C LEU A 425 1.72 -27.77 -11.01
N HIS A 426 1.46 -28.47 -9.91
CA HIS A 426 2.28 -28.34 -8.71
C HIS A 426 2.52 -29.68 -8.00
N HIS A 427 3.49 -29.72 -7.12
CA HIS A 427 3.82 -30.87 -6.30
C HIS A 427 3.25 -30.71 -4.89
N GLU A 428 3.82 -29.84 -4.08
CA GLU A 428 3.49 -29.70 -2.66
C GLU A 428 2.84 -28.34 -2.39
N THR A 429 1.78 -28.34 -1.56
CA THR A 429 1.13 -27.14 -1.05
C THR A 429 1.50 -26.89 0.41
N PHE A 430 1.55 -25.63 0.81
CA PHE A 430 1.88 -25.22 2.17
C PHE A 430 1.37 -23.81 2.49
N ALA A 431 1.05 -23.55 3.76
CA ALA A 431 0.78 -22.21 4.23
C ALA A 431 2.08 -21.37 4.23
N ALA A 432 2.13 -20.36 3.40
CA ALA A 432 3.31 -19.51 3.30
C ALA A 432 3.45 -18.58 4.51
N GLY A 433 4.71 -18.34 4.92
CA GLY A 433 5.06 -17.39 5.96
C GLY A 433 6.31 -16.60 5.59
N TYR A 434 6.38 -15.36 6.05
CA TYR A 434 7.54 -14.50 5.81
C TYR A 434 8.61 -14.69 6.90
N SER A 435 9.20 -15.89 6.93
CA SER A 435 10.22 -16.28 7.93
C SER A 435 11.52 -15.51 7.75
N GLY A 436 12.40 -15.55 8.78
CA GLY A 436 13.74 -14.98 8.70
C GLY A 436 14.59 -15.60 7.58
N VAL A 437 14.40 -16.90 7.29
CA VAL A 437 15.06 -17.60 6.17
C VAL A 437 14.60 -17.03 4.83
N VAL A 438 13.29 -16.94 4.62
CA VAL A 438 12.70 -16.35 3.40
C VAL A 438 13.19 -14.92 3.18
N ARG A 439 13.27 -14.11 4.24
CA ARG A 439 13.80 -12.74 4.15
C ARG A 439 15.27 -12.71 3.71
N ARG A 440 16.12 -13.60 4.23
CA ARG A 440 17.53 -13.67 3.84
C ARG A 440 17.69 -14.09 2.38
N LEU A 441 16.95 -15.11 1.94
CA LEU A 441 16.99 -15.60 0.55
C LEU A 441 16.53 -14.53 -0.45
N ASN A 442 15.60 -13.67 -0.06
CA ASN A 442 15.08 -12.62 -0.92
C ASN A 442 15.98 -11.37 -1.02
N LYS A 443 17.00 -11.22 -0.17
CA LYS A 443 17.94 -10.09 -0.30
C LYS A 443 18.70 -10.15 -1.63
N PRO A 444 18.73 -9.06 -2.41
CA PRO A 444 19.49 -9.01 -3.66
C PRO A 444 20.98 -9.21 -3.41
N GLY A 445 21.60 -10.09 -4.22
CA GLY A 445 23.02 -10.34 -4.13
C GLY A 445 23.45 -11.60 -4.92
N PRO A 446 24.70 -11.67 -5.43
CA PRO A 446 25.16 -12.77 -6.29
C PRO A 446 25.14 -14.13 -5.57
N LEU A 447 25.49 -14.17 -4.29
CA LEU A 447 25.45 -15.40 -3.48
C LEU A 447 24.02 -15.93 -3.35
N ASN A 448 23.03 -15.07 -3.12
CA ASN A 448 21.63 -15.47 -3.04
C ASN A 448 21.09 -15.94 -4.40
N VAL A 449 21.55 -15.38 -5.51
CA VAL A 449 21.23 -15.89 -6.86
C VAL A 449 21.68 -17.34 -7.02
N VAL A 450 22.94 -17.63 -6.70
CA VAL A 450 23.49 -18.99 -6.79
C VAL A 450 22.75 -19.94 -5.85
N LEU A 451 22.61 -19.55 -4.58
CA LEU A 451 21.94 -20.37 -3.56
C LEU A 451 20.49 -20.69 -3.94
N THR A 452 19.72 -19.67 -4.33
CA THR A 452 18.30 -19.85 -4.66
C THR A 452 18.07 -20.61 -5.97
N ASN A 453 18.97 -20.48 -6.96
CA ASN A 453 18.94 -21.29 -8.17
C ASN A 453 19.28 -22.77 -7.86
N THR A 454 20.25 -23.02 -6.99
CA THR A 454 20.58 -24.38 -6.53
C THR A 454 19.42 -25.00 -5.76
N LEU A 455 18.81 -24.26 -4.81
CA LEU A 455 17.65 -24.72 -4.06
C LEU A 455 16.46 -25.01 -4.99
N SER A 456 16.23 -24.18 -6.01
CA SER A 456 15.17 -24.43 -7.00
C SER A 456 15.38 -25.78 -7.72
N LYS A 457 16.59 -26.06 -8.17
CA LYS A 457 16.94 -27.34 -8.82
C LYS A 457 16.81 -28.54 -7.87
N LEU A 458 17.18 -28.38 -6.60
CA LEU A 458 17.01 -29.45 -5.61
C LEU A 458 15.53 -29.74 -5.30
N LEU A 459 14.67 -28.71 -5.32
CA LEU A 459 13.22 -28.90 -5.18
C LEU A 459 12.60 -29.61 -6.39
N ASP A 460 13.21 -29.57 -7.57
CA ASP A 460 12.79 -30.31 -8.75
C ASP A 460 13.22 -31.80 -8.70
N GLY A 461 13.98 -32.18 -7.69
CA GLY A 461 14.46 -33.53 -7.46
C GLY A 461 13.40 -34.44 -6.82
N PRO A 462 13.87 -35.60 -6.23
CA PRO A 462 12.97 -36.61 -5.64
C PRO A 462 12.05 -36.06 -4.54
N ASP A 463 10.85 -36.61 -4.42
CA ASP A 463 9.79 -36.16 -3.50
C ASP A 463 10.24 -36.07 -2.04
N LEU A 464 11.00 -37.05 -1.56
CA LEU A 464 11.49 -37.05 -0.17
C LEU A 464 12.40 -35.86 0.12
N LEU A 465 13.28 -35.53 -0.82
CA LEU A 465 14.19 -34.37 -0.71
C LEU A 465 13.40 -33.08 -0.74
N ARG A 466 12.48 -32.95 -1.71
CA ARG A 466 11.61 -31.78 -1.86
C ARG A 466 10.82 -31.51 -0.59
N ARG A 467 10.09 -32.51 -0.07
CA ARG A 467 9.30 -32.40 1.17
C ARG A 467 10.15 -31.99 2.36
N SER A 468 11.33 -32.55 2.48
CA SER A 468 12.27 -32.21 3.57
C SER A 468 12.73 -30.76 3.47
N LEU A 469 13.15 -30.29 2.30
CA LEU A 469 13.60 -28.92 2.07
C LEU A 469 12.49 -27.91 2.29
N LEU A 470 11.28 -28.19 1.82
CA LEU A 470 10.10 -27.32 2.06
C LEU A 470 9.78 -27.26 3.55
N LYS A 471 9.67 -28.39 4.22
CA LYS A 471 9.31 -28.49 5.63
C LYS A 471 10.29 -27.73 6.54
N TRP A 472 11.58 -27.89 6.33
CA TRP A 472 12.61 -27.32 7.21
C TRP A 472 13.03 -25.90 6.82
N GLY A 473 12.95 -25.54 5.54
CA GLY A 473 13.46 -24.27 5.02
C GLY A 473 12.42 -23.18 4.75
N ILE A 474 11.23 -23.56 4.25
CA ILE A 474 10.29 -22.60 3.66
C ILE A 474 8.91 -22.63 4.35
N ALA A 475 8.35 -23.83 4.51
CA ALA A 475 6.96 -24.02 4.92
C ALA A 475 6.74 -24.07 6.44
N SER A 476 7.79 -24.00 7.26
CA SER A 476 7.69 -24.07 8.74
C SER A 476 6.85 -25.26 9.25
N GLY A 477 6.96 -26.41 8.61
CA GLY A 477 6.40 -27.68 9.06
C GLY A 477 5.07 -28.14 8.46
N ASP A 478 4.31 -27.25 7.83
CA ASP A 478 2.98 -27.58 7.28
C ASP A 478 3.02 -27.76 5.74
N VAL A 479 3.27 -28.99 5.30
CA VAL A 479 3.36 -29.36 3.86
C VAL A 479 2.38 -30.52 3.56
N GLY A 480 1.63 -30.41 2.48
CA GLY A 480 0.80 -31.47 1.91
C GLY A 480 -0.68 -31.16 1.77
N GLU A 481 -1.28 -31.67 0.70
CA GLU A 481 -2.69 -31.42 0.31
C GLU A 481 -3.72 -31.95 1.31
N HIS A 482 -3.43 -33.04 2.03
CA HIS A 482 -4.35 -33.67 2.99
C HIS A 482 -4.87 -32.70 4.07
N ARG A 483 -4.22 -31.55 4.22
CA ARG A 483 -4.61 -30.49 5.18
C ARG A 483 -5.63 -29.52 4.61
N LEU A 484 -5.68 -29.37 3.29
CA LEU A 484 -6.53 -28.39 2.63
C LEU A 484 -8.02 -28.62 2.90
N THR A 485 -8.43 -29.88 3.11
CA THR A 485 -9.81 -30.27 3.47
C THR A 485 -10.13 -30.11 4.96
N SER A 486 -9.12 -29.88 5.83
CA SER A 486 -9.30 -29.80 7.29
C SER A 486 -9.76 -28.39 7.72
N THR A 487 -11.00 -28.25 8.15
CA THR A 487 -11.56 -27.01 8.70
C THR A 487 -10.73 -26.47 9.87
N SER A 488 -10.30 -27.35 10.80
CA SER A 488 -9.50 -26.94 11.95
C SER A 488 -8.11 -26.41 11.53
N TRP A 489 -7.50 -26.96 10.48
CA TRP A 489 -6.24 -26.46 9.95
C TRP A 489 -6.43 -25.10 9.27
N ARG A 490 -7.49 -24.91 8.46
CA ARG A 490 -7.83 -23.63 7.83
C ARG A 490 -7.99 -22.53 8.87
N GLN A 491 -8.79 -22.77 9.92
CA GLN A 491 -9.01 -21.82 11.01
C GLN A 491 -7.72 -21.46 11.75
N ARG A 492 -6.89 -22.47 12.10
CA ARG A 492 -5.58 -22.21 12.75
C ARG A 492 -4.65 -21.42 11.83
N THR A 493 -4.62 -21.75 10.54
CA THR A 493 -3.75 -21.07 9.56
C THR A 493 -4.14 -19.61 9.43
N VAL A 494 -5.41 -19.30 9.23
CA VAL A 494 -5.92 -17.91 9.17
C VAL A 494 -5.53 -17.16 10.44
N ARG A 495 -5.82 -17.70 11.62
CA ARG A 495 -5.51 -17.04 12.90
C ARG A 495 -4.03 -16.90 13.19
N SER A 496 -3.15 -17.74 12.65
CA SER A 496 -1.73 -17.74 12.99
C SER A 496 -0.83 -17.16 11.90
N ARG A 497 -1.27 -17.14 10.64
CA ARG A 497 -0.45 -16.76 9.48
C ARG A 497 -0.93 -15.51 8.78
N SER A 498 -2.12 -14.98 9.08
CA SER A 498 -2.56 -13.71 8.52
C SER A 498 -1.70 -12.57 9.02
N PHE A 499 -1.41 -11.63 8.12
CA PHE A 499 -0.70 -10.38 8.42
C PHE A 499 -1.28 -9.26 7.57
N GLY A 500 -0.98 -8.00 7.91
CA GLY A 500 -1.45 -6.83 7.16
C GLY A 500 -0.70 -6.69 5.86
N THR A 501 -1.41 -6.38 4.80
CA THR A 501 -0.85 -5.84 3.57
C THR A 501 -0.23 -4.47 3.85
N TYR A 502 0.37 -3.84 2.87
CA TYR A 502 0.99 -2.52 3.05
C TYR A 502 0.00 -1.40 2.71
N HIS A 503 -1.23 -1.49 3.25
CA HIS A 503 -2.35 -0.57 3.02
C HIS A 503 -2.84 0.15 4.29
N PRO A 504 -1.96 0.66 5.20
CA PRO A 504 -2.45 1.38 6.38
C PRO A 504 -3.24 2.62 5.98
N ALA A 505 -4.41 2.83 6.61
CA ALA A 505 -5.33 3.92 6.33
C ALA A 505 -6.09 4.36 7.58
N GLY A 506 -6.76 5.53 7.54
CA GLY A 506 -7.82 5.92 8.45
C GLY A 506 -7.43 6.64 9.74
N THR A 507 -6.16 6.88 10.01
CA THR A 507 -5.63 7.38 11.29
C THR A 507 -5.76 8.89 11.54
N CYS A 508 -6.23 9.63 10.55
CA CYS A 508 -6.60 11.04 10.63
C CYS A 508 -7.93 11.26 9.89
N ARG A 509 -8.91 10.35 10.12
CA ARG A 509 -10.11 10.24 9.30
C ARG A 509 -10.86 11.56 9.13
N MET A 510 -11.35 11.79 7.92
CA MET A 510 -12.22 12.93 7.62
C MET A 510 -13.67 12.65 8.01
N GLY A 511 -14.43 13.73 8.28
CA GLY A 511 -15.84 13.66 8.61
C GLY A 511 -16.42 14.97 9.10
N SER A 512 -17.57 14.91 9.80
CA SER A 512 -18.18 16.06 10.46
C SER A 512 -17.38 16.49 11.69
N ALA A 513 -17.25 17.78 11.89
CA ALA A 513 -16.59 18.34 13.07
C ALA A 513 -17.33 18.02 14.39
N ASP A 514 -18.60 17.63 14.33
CA ASP A 514 -19.40 17.23 15.50
C ASP A 514 -19.02 15.83 16.02
N ASP A 515 -18.34 15.02 15.24
CA ASP A 515 -17.83 13.71 15.65
C ASP A 515 -16.43 13.84 16.25
N SER A 516 -16.30 13.67 17.55
CA SER A 516 -15.04 13.81 18.32
C SER A 516 -13.92 12.85 17.88
N SER A 517 -14.23 11.81 17.11
CA SER A 517 -13.27 10.86 16.54
C SER A 517 -12.76 11.26 15.15
N VAL A 518 -13.26 12.35 14.58
CA VAL A 518 -12.80 12.92 13.32
C VAL A 518 -11.61 13.84 13.56
N VAL A 519 -10.67 13.85 12.63
CA VAL A 519 -9.45 14.66 12.69
C VAL A 519 -9.45 15.75 11.64
N THR A 520 -9.96 15.44 10.43
CA THR A 520 -9.96 16.36 9.31
C THR A 520 -11.36 16.57 8.75
N GLN A 521 -11.60 17.77 8.25
CA GLN A 521 -12.79 18.09 7.46
C GLN A 521 -12.70 17.46 6.05
N ALA A 522 -13.77 17.55 5.28
CA ALA A 522 -13.83 17.00 3.92
C ALA A 522 -12.75 17.54 2.96
N ASP A 523 -12.21 18.72 3.20
CA ASP A 523 -11.12 19.34 2.43
C ASP A 523 -9.71 19.04 2.98
N GLY A 524 -9.62 18.15 3.96
CA GLY A 524 -8.38 17.75 4.61
C GLY A 524 -7.88 18.69 5.70
N ARG A 525 -8.56 19.81 6.00
CA ARG A 525 -8.15 20.72 7.10
C ARG A 525 -8.25 20.02 8.45
N VAL A 526 -7.24 20.19 9.28
CA VAL A 526 -7.23 19.68 10.66
C VAL A 526 -8.19 20.52 11.52
N ILE A 527 -9.09 19.86 12.23
CA ILE A 527 -10.11 20.53 13.05
C ILE A 527 -9.44 21.30 14.19
N GLY A 528 -9.85 22.56 14.38
CA GLY A 528 -9.33 23.43 15.45
C GLY A 528 -7.90 23.92 15.25
N VAL A 529 -7.34 23.79 14.05
CA VAL A 529 -5.99 24.24 13.72
C VAL A 529 -6.01 24.98 12.37
N ASP A 530 -5.53 26.21 12.35
CA ASP A 530 -5.40 27.00 11.13
C ASP A 530 -4.11 26.69 10.37
N GLY A 531 -4.12 26.84 9.05
CA GLY A 531 -2.93 26.70 8.22
C GLY A 531 -2.39 25.26 8.12
N LEU A 532 -3.20 24.24 8.47
CA LEU A 532 -2.79 22.84 8.47
C LEU A 532 -3.84 21.94 7.82
N SER A 533 -3.37 21.08 6.93
CA SER A 533 -4.16 19.97 6.35
C SER A 533 -3.41 18.65 6.43
N VAL A 534 -4.15 17.54 6.37
CA VAL A 534 -3.61 16.19 6.12
C VAL A 534 -4.25 15.67 4.85
N VAL A 535 -3.43 15.19 3.92
CA VAL A 535 -3.91 14.62 2.65
C VAL A 535 -3.09 13.39 2.29
N ASP A 536 -3.54 12.23 2.71
CA ASP A 536 -3.01 10.91 2.34
C ASP A 536 -4.01 9.81 2.74
N ALA A 537 -3.60 8.54 2.77
CA ALA A 537 -4.47 7.44 3.18
C ALA A 537 -5.02 7.58 4.61
N SER A 538 -4.41 8.41 5.47
CA SER A 538 -4.87 8.59 6.86
C SER A 538 -6.23 9.26 6.96
N ILE A 539 -6.64 10.06 5.96
CA ILE A 539 -7.93 10.77 6.01
C ILE A 539 -9.13 9.90 5.60
N MET A 540 -8.91 8.73 5.00
CA MET A 540 -9.98 7.83 4.59
C MET A 540 -10.80 7.36 5.80
N PRO A 541 -12.14 7.54 5.81
CA PRO A 541 -13.00 7.07 6.92
C PRO A 541 -12.99 5.56 7.03
N THR A 542 -13.15 4.89 5.89
CA THR A 542 -12.97 3.45 5.71
C THR A 542 -12.04 3.19 4.53
N ILE A 543 -11.23 2.13 4.66
CA ILE A 543 -10.34 1.71 3.59
C ILE A 543 -11.18 1.15 2.43
N PRO A 544 -10.98 1.59 1.17
CA PRO A 544 -11.67 1.02 0.01
C PRO A 544 -11.27 -0.44 -0.25
N ARG A 545 -12.17 -1.21 -0.87
CA ARG A 545 -11.94 -2.61 -1.28
C ARG A 545 -10.99 -2.71 -2.49
N ALA A 546 -9.82 -2.11 -2.33
CA ALA A 546 -8.75 -2.02 -3.34
C ALA A 546 -7.36 -1.89 -2.72
N ASN A 547 -6.34 -2.14 -3.51
CA ASN A 547 -5.00 -1.66 -3.21
C ASN A 547 -5.02 -0.12 -3.13
N THR A 548 -4.45 0.47 -2.10
CA THR A 548 -4.66 1.88 -1.75
C THR A 548 -3.98 2.91 -2.67
N PHE A 549 -3.16 2.48 -3.64
CA PHE A 549 -2.41 3.38 -4.51
C PHE A 549 -3.33 4.34 -5.29
N VAL A 550 -4.21 3.81 -6.14
CA VAL A 550 -5.11 4.63 -6.96
C VAL A 550 -6.14 5.39 -6.13
N PRO A 551 -6.74 4.81 -5.08
CA PRO A 551 -7.56 5.58 -4.12
C PRO A 551 -6.84 6.77 -3.49
N VAL A 552 -5.55 6.66 -3.12
CA VAL A 552 -4.79 7.79 -2.57
C VAL A 552 -4.51 8.86 -3.62
N LEU A 553 -4.24 8.47 -4.87
CA LEU A 553 -4.11 9.43 -5.97
C LEU A 553 -5.41 10.24 -6.15
N MET A 554 -6.54 9.56 -6.18
CA MET A 554 -7.87 10.20 -6.27
C MET A 554 -8.11 11.17 -5.10
N VAL A 555 -7.85 10.72 -3.87
CA VAL A 555 -7.98 11.56 -2.67
C VAL A 555 -7.13 12.84 -2.80
N ALA A 556 -5.90 12.72 -3.26
CA ALA A 556 -5.00 13.85 -3.40
C ALA A 556 -5.40 14.79 -4.55
N GLU A 557 -5.89 14.26 -5.68
CA GLU A 557 -6.41 15.04 -6.80
C GLU A 557 -7.61 15.89 -6.38
N ARG A 558 -8.58 15.24 -5.69
CA ARG A 558 -9.74 15.94 -5.19
C ARG A 558 -9.40 16.97 -4.12
N ALA A 559 -8.56 16.62 -3.15
CA ALA A 559 -8.13 17.55 -2.11
C ALA A 559 -7.40 18.76 -2.70
N ALA A 560 -6.60 18.58 -3.76
CA ALA A 560 -5.95 19.69 -4.45
C ALA A 560 -6.97 20.71 -5.00
N ASP A 561 -8.06 20.24 -5.61
CA ASP A 561 -9.12 21.12 -6.12
C ASP A 561 -9.85 21.85 -4.99
N LEU A 562 -10.14 21.17 -3.88
CA LEU A 562 -10.79 21.77 -2.71
C LEU A 562 -9.89 22.85 -2.07
N ILE A 563 -8.59 22.59 -1.94
CA ILE A 563 -7.61 23.55 -1.43
C ILE A 563 -7.53 24.78 -2.33
N VAL A 564 -7.36 24.59 -3.65
CA VAL A 564 -7.27 25.70 -4.62
C VAL A 564 -8.55 26.53 -4.67
N THR A 565 -9.71 25.91 -4.55
CA THR A 565 -11.01 26.62 -4.58
C THR A 565 -11.22 27.47 -3.33
N ARG A 566 -10.78 26.97 -2.18
CA ARG A 566 -10.87 27.70 -0.90
C ARG A 566 -9.94 28.92 -0.85
N ASP A 567 -8.71 28.79 -1.37
CA ASP A 567 -7.66 29.81 -1.23
C ASP A 567 -7.76 30.91 -2.32
N LYS A 568 -8.79 30.82 -3.20
CA LYS A 568 -9.23 31.89 -4.12
C LYS A 568 -10.17 32.84 -3.43
#